data_be2c8f70b906f911f40a67354095bae6
#
_entry.id   be2c8f70b906f911f40a67354095bae6
#
_cell.length_a   1.000
_cell.length_b   1.000
_cell.length_c   1.000
_cell.angle_alpha   90.00
_cell.angle_beta   90.00
_cell.angle_gamma   90.00
#
_symmetry.space_group_name_H-M   'P 1'
#
loop_
_entity.id
_entity.type
_entity.pdbx_description
1 polymer ?
#
loop_
_entity_poly.entity_id
_entity_poly.type
_entity_poly.pdbx_seq_one_letter_code
_entity_poly.pdbx_strand_id
1 'polypeptide(L)'
;IFFVYLKFVFYTNKWMLYNTKVPEKFWNNKKPFIWVHWHGQSLMLPNQWNYSKQNLFALVSRHGDGNFIASLLLKYKIQLIRGAGNPKKLGIKEKGGAMALRSMIKTLKSGSSVALTADQPPGPGKICGMGVISLAKMSGAAIIPVAATTSNRYEFNNWDNFTLNFPFGKGSIVWGNPIEINSNATAMEMEEK
;
A
#
# COMPACT_ATOMS: atom_id res chain seq x y z
N ILE A 1 19.07 2.58 -11.50
CA ILE A 1 19.82 1.54 -10.78
C ILE A 1 18.92 0.79 -9.79
N PHE A 2 18.29 1.45 -8.80
CA PHE A 2 17.52 0.76 -7.74
C PHE A 2 16.34 -0.06 -8.27
N PHE A 3 15.59 0.41 -9.26
CA PHE A 3 14.53 -0.36 -9.92
C PHE A 3 15.06 -1.68 -10.52
N VAL A 4 16.22 -1.64 -11.19
CA VAL A 4 16.85 -2.84 -11.76
C VAL A 4 17.25 -3.82 -10.66
N TYR A 5 17.80 -3.31 -9.56
CA TYR A 5 18.08 -4.12 -8.37
C TYR A 5 16.82 -4.82 -7.83
N LEU A 6 15.72 -4.09 -7.65
CA LEU A 6 14.47 -4.70 -7.16
C LEU A 6 13.92 -5.77 -8.11
N LYS A 7 14.02 -5.55 -9.43
CA LYS A 7 13.68 -6.57 -10.42
C LYS A 7 14.60 -7.78 -10.35
N PHE A 8 15.89 -7.56 -10.22
CA PHE A 8 16.88 -8.63 -10.06
C PHE A 8 16.58 -9.47 -8.80
N VAL A 9 16.34 -8.82 -7.65
CA VAL A 9 15.94 -9.51 -6.41
C VAL A 9 14.66 -10.30 -6.64
N PHE A 10 13.66 -9.70 -7.30
CA PHE A 10 12.39 -10.37 -7.53
C PHE A 10 12.55 -11.63 -8.41
N TYR A 11 13.28 -11.54 -9.53
CA TYR A 11 13.42 -12.65 -10.48
C TYR A 11 14.39 -13.75 -10.02
N THR A 12 15.30 -13.46 -9.09
CA THR A 12 16.26 -14.45 -8.55
C THR A 12 15.78 -15.18 -7.31
N ASN A 13 14.66 -14.73 -6.71
CA ASN A 13 14.04 -15.45 -5.60
C ASN A 13 12.96 -16.42 -6.09
N LYS A 14 12.81 -17.55 -5.41
CA LYS A 14 11.72 -18.52 -5.63
C LYS A 14 10.50 -18.10 -4.81
N TRP A 15 9.45 -17.61 -5.48
CA TRP A 15 8.28 -17.07 -4.81
C TRP A 15 7.20 -18.13 -4.57
N MET A 16 6.67 -18.14 -3.36
CA MET A 16 5.42 -18.79 -2.99
C MET A 16 4.34 -17.72 -2.85
N LEU A 17 3.25 -17.89 -3.57
CA LEU A 17 2.14 -16.95 -3.60
C LEU A 17 0.93 -17.56 -2.88
N TYR A 18 0.41 -16.87 -1.91
CA TYR A 18 -0.72 -17.33 -1.10
C TYR A 18 -1.94 -16.47 -1.35
N ASN A 19 -3.11 -17.11 -1.39
CA ASN A 19 -4.43 -16.48 -1.54
C ASN A 19 -4.58 -15.61 -2.80
N THR A 20 -3.93 -15.97 -3.90
CA THR A 20 -4.00 -15.24 -5.18
C THR A 20 -5.41 -15.13 -5.74
N LYS A 21 -6.31 -16.04 -5.37
CA LYS A 21 -7.73 -15.98 -5.73
C LYS A 21 -8.45 -14.74 -5.18
N VAL A 22 -7.93 -14.13 -4.11
CA VAL A 22 -8.51 -12.91 -3.53
C VAL A 22 -8.45 -11.74 -4.53
N PRO A 23 -7.26 -11.26 -4.97
CA PRO A 23 -7.21 -10.18 -5.94
C PRO A 23 -7.81 -10.58 -7.29
N GLU A 24 -7.68 -11.84 -7.73
CA GLU A 24 -8.27 -12.33 -8.98
C GLU A 24 -9.79 -12.14 -9.02
N LYS A 25 -10.48 -12.42 -7.91
CA LYS A 25 -11.92 -12.20 -7.78
C LYS A 25 -12.30 -10.73 -8.00
N PHE A 26 -11.54 -9.80 -7.43
CA PHE A 26 -11.77 -8.37 -7.59
C PHE A 26 -11.49 -7.91 -9.02
N TRP A 27 -10.36 -8.31 -9.60
CA TRP A 27 -9.98 -7.97 -10.96
C TRP A 27 -10.97 -8.52 -12.01
N ASN A 28 -11.40 -9.77 -11.87
CA ASN A 28 -12.34 -10.38 -12.82
C ASN A 28 -13.73 -9.72 -12.76
N ASN A 29 -14.14 -9.24 -11.59
CA ASN A 29 -15.37 -8.49 -11.41
C ASN A 29 -15.21 -6.98 -11.63
N LYS A 30 -14.04 -6.49 -12.06
CA LYS A 30 -13.70 -5.07 -12.22
C LYS A 30 -13.99 -4.24 -10.96
N LYS A 31 -13.96 -4.87 -9.79
CA LYS A 31 -14.24 -4.24 -8.50
C LYS A 31 -12.93 -3.66 -7.94
N PRO A 32 -12.82 -2.35 -7.71
CA PRO A 32 -11.63 -1.75 -7.12
C PRO A 32 -11.55 -2.07 -5.64
N PHE A 33 -10.35 -2.01 -5.10
CA PHE A 33 -10.09 -2.25 -3.69
C PHE A 33 -8.95 -1.38 -3.17
N ILE A 34 -8.83 -1.30 -1.86
CA ILE A 34 -7.76 -0.60 -1.16
C ILE A 34 -6.69 -1.65 -0.82
N TRP A 35 -5.55 -1.56 -1.48
CA TRP A 35 -4.39 -2.40 -1.18
C TRP A 35 -3.58 -1.77 -0.05
N VAL A 36 -3.46 -2.45 1.08
CA VAL A 36 -2.67 -1.97 2.21
C VAL A 36 -1.51 -2.90 2.54
N HIS A 37 -0.43 -2.31 3.00
CA HIS A 37 0.76 -3.03 3.46
C HIS A 37 1.47 -2.21 4.53
N TRP A 38 2.36 -2.84 5.26
CA TRP A 38 3.22 -2.14 6.21
C TRP A 38 4.32 -1.38 5.48
N HIS A 39 4.65 -0.17 5.95
CA HIS A 39 5.62 0.72 5.32
C HIS A 39 6.97 0.02 5.11
N GLY A 40 7.49 -0.66 6.14
CA GLY A 40 8.76 -1.36 6.08
C GLY A 40 8.82 -2.56 5.12
N GLN A 41 7.71 -3.04 4.58
CA GLN A 41 7.63 -4.24 3.73
C GLN A 41 7.22 -3.96 2.28
N SER A 42 7.38 -2.75 1.80
CA SER A 42 6.80 -2.29 0.52
C SER A 42 7.59 -2.71 -0.74
N LEU A 43 8.89 -3.01 -0.64
CA LEU A 43 9.79 -3.06 -1.82
C LEU A 43 9.43 -4.12 -2.86
N MET A 44 9.00 -5.32 -2.46
CA MET A 44 8.74 -6.42 -3.39
C MET A 44 7.30 -6.42 -3.94
N LEU A 45 6.39 -5.73 -3.28
CA LEU A 45 4.96 -5.73 -3.57
C LEU A 45 4.59 -5.18 -4.96
N PRO A 46 5.20 -4.12 -5.50
CA PRO A 46 4.84 -3.59 -6.82
C PRO A 46 4.91 -4.60 -7.97
N ASN A 47 5.69 -5.68 -7.80
CA ASN A 47 5.79 -6.76 -8.78
C ASN A 47 4.52 -7.65 -8.87
N GLN A 48 3.61 -7.53 -7.91
CA GLN A 48 2.40 -8.37 -7.82
C GLN A 48 1.18 -7.77 -8.50
N TRP A 49 1.24 -6.51 -8.90
CA TRP A 49 0.09 -5.88 -9.52
C TRP A 49 -0.10 -6.29 -10.98
N ASN A 50 -1.32 -6.67 -11.33
CA ASN A 50 -1.67 -7.02 -12.71
C ASN A 50 -2.29 -5.81 -13.44
N TYR A 51 -1.44 -5.08 -14.16
CA TYR A 51 -1.85 -3.86 -14.90
C TYR A 51 -2.81 -4.12 -16.04
N SER A 52 -2.82 -5.32 -16.61
CA SER A 52 -3.75 -5.67 -17.69
C SER A 52 -5.18 -5.83 -17.19
N LYS A 53 -5.33 -6.02 -15.88
CA LYS A 53 -6.64 -6.21 -15.24
C LYS A 53 -7.20 -4.90 -14.67
N GLN A 54 -6.36 -4.09 -14.02
CA GLN A 54 -6.83 -2.88 -13.36
C GLN A 54 -5.70 -1.87 -13.13
N ASN A 55 -6.03 -0.58 -13.19
CA ASN A 55 -5.11 0.50 -12.81
C ASN A 55 -4.91 0.56 -11.29
N LEU A 56 -3.70 0.91 -10.88
CA LEU A 56 -3.34 1.13 -9.48
C LEU A 56 -2.78 2.53 -9.29
N PHE A 57 -3.24 3.19 -8.24
CA PHE A 57 -2.74 4.49 -7.78
C PHE A 57 -2.17 4.34 -6.37
N ALA A 58 -0.93 4.78 -6.17
CA ALA A 58 -0.32 4.77 -4.84
C ALA A 58 -0.32 6.15 -4.20
N LEU A 59 -0.66 6.19 -2.91
CA LEU A 59 -0.50 7.40 -2.11
C LEU A 59 0.98 7.59 -1.77
N VAL A 60 1.54 8.74 -2.14
CA VAL A 60 2.96 9.04 -1.93
C VAL A 60 3.12 10.43 -1.32
N SER A 61 3.98 10.55 -0.32
CA SER A 61 4.31 11.83 0.32
C SER A 61 4.81 12.87 -0.70
N ARG A 62 4.49 14.14 -0.44
CA ARG A 62 5.06 15.29 -1.18
C ARG A 62 6.44 15.70 -0.66
N HIS A 63 6.86 15.18 0.49
CA HIS A 63 8.06 15.57 1.22
C HIS A 63 9.03 14.41 1.37
N GLY A 64 10.29 14.73 1.69
CA GLY A 64 11.34 13.76 1.93
C GLY A 64 11.61 12.86 0.71
N ASP A 65 11.75 11.58 0.94
CA ASP A 65 12.07 10.56 -0.09
C ASP A 65 10.91 10.27 -1.05
N GLY A 66 9.76 10.95 -0.88
CA GLY A 66 8.56 10.73 -1.69
C GLY A 66 8.77 10.93 -3.21
N ASN A 67 9.73 11.77 -3.63
CA ASN A 67 10.04 11.92 -5.06
C ASN A 67 10.81 10.71 -5.62
N PHE A 68 11.71 10.14 -4.82
CA PHE A 68 12.41 8.90 -5.18
C PHE A 68 11.42 7.74 -5.31
N ILE A 69 10.57 7.53 -4.30
CA ILE A 69 9.52 6.50 -4.33
C ILE A 69 8.56 6.71 -5.49
N ALA A 70 8.14 7.95 -5.76
CA ALA A 70 7.29 8.29 -6.90
C ALA A 70 7.91 7.86 -8.22
N SER A 71 9.19 8.20 -8.46
CA SER A 71 9.90 7.82 -9.68
C SER A 71 10.05 6.30 -9.83
N LEU A 72 10.20 5.58 -8.72
CA LEU A 72 10.26 4.13 -8.68
C LEU A 72 8.90 3.50 -9.06
N LEU A 73 7.81 3.96 -8.44
CA LEU A 73 6.47 3.44 -8.68
C LEU A 73 6.00 3.66 -10.12
N LEU A 74 6.35 4.80 -10.72
CA LEU A 74 6.05 5.06 -12.13
C LEU A 74 6.71 4.05 -13.08
N LYS A 75 7.92 3.55 -12.74
CA LYS A 75 8.57 2.46 -13.51
C LYS A 75 7.84 1.13 -13.39
N TYR A 76 7.05 0.94 -12.33
CA TYR A 76 6.12 -0.17 -12.16
C TYR A 76 4.74 0.13 -12.77
N LYS A 77 4.58 1.20 -13.55
CA LYS A 77 3.29 1.67 -14.13
C LYS A 77 2.22 1.97 -13.07
N ILE A 78 2.63 2.18 -11.81
CA ILE A 78 1.74 2.62 -10.74
C ILE A 78 1.59 4.13 -10.83
N GLN A 79 0.35 4.60 -10.92
CA GLN A 79 0.03 6.02 -10.92
C GLN A 79 0.12 6.59 -9.50
N LEU A 80 0.15 7.91 -9.36
CA LEU A 80 0.45 8.53 -8.08
C LEU A 80 -0.68 9.46 -7.63
N ILE A 81 -1.03 9.35 -6.35
CA ILE A 81 -1.78 10.36 -5.61
C ILE A 81 -0.79 11.02 -4.65
N ARG A 82 -0.55 12.32 -4.83
CA ARG A 82 0.42 13.07 -4.02
C ARG A 82 -0.27 13.79 -2.87
N GLY A 83 0.05 13.42 -1.63
CA GLY A 83 -0.58 14.10 -0.51
C GLY A 83 -0.61 13.35 0.81
N ALA A 84 0.49 12.89 1.32
CA ALA A 84 0.55 12.53 2.73
C ALA A 84 0.85 13.78 3.56
N GLY A 85 0.14 13.99 4.67
CA GLY A 85 0.40 15.09 5.59
C GLY A 85 1.76 14.96 6.27
N ASN A 86 2.36 16.08 6.65
CA ASN A 86 3.49 16.09 7.59
C ASN A 86 2.92 16.36 8.98
N PRO A 87 2.88 15.37 9.89
CA PRO A 87 2.32 15.55 11.23
C PRO A 87 3.10 16.55 12.11
N LYS A 88 4.31 16.96 11.71
CA LYS A 88 5.17 17.86 12.48
C LYS A 88 4.95 19.35 12.25
N LYS A 89 4.11 19.78 11.33
CA LYS A 89 3.73 21.20 11.19
C LYS A 89 2.37 21.45 11.85
N LEU A 90 2.38 21.50 13.17
CA LEU A 90 1.29 22.10 13.95
C LEU A 90 1.06 23.55 13.47
N GLY A 91 -0.12 23.82 12.93
CA GLY A 91 -0.56 25.17 12.60
C GLY A 91 -1.01 25.44 11.16
N ILE A 92 -0.67 24.58 10.19
CA ILE A 92 -1.26 24.66 8.85
C ILE A 92 -2.32 23.56 8.76
N LYS A 93 -3.59 23.96 8.75
CA LYS A 93 -4.75 23.07 8.57
C LYS A 93 -4.43 22.02 7.49
N GLU A 94 -4.70 20.75 7.80
CA GLU A 94 -4.41 19.52 7.04
C GLU A 94 -5.07 19.45 5.64
N LYS A 95 -4.91 20.50 4.83
CA LYS A 95 -5.48 20.52 3.48
C LYS A 95 -4.93 19.40 2.59
N GLY A 96 -3.69 18.97 2.82
CA GLY A 96 -3.05 17.92 2.01
C GLY A 96 -3.63 16.52 2.22
N GLY A 97 -3.95 16.14 3.45
CA GLY A 97 -4.55 14.84 3.79
C GLY A 97 -5.98 14.73 3.27
N ALA A 98 -6.81 15.75 3.48
CA ALA A 98 -8.18 15.77 2.99
C ALA A 98 -8.27 15.75 1.45
N MET A 99 -7.37 16.46 0.76
CA MET A 99 -7.29 16.42 -0.71
C MET A 99 -6.87 15.03 -1.21
N ALA A 100 -5.89 14.40 -0.57
CA ALA A 100 -5.47 13.04 -0.92
C ALA A 100 -6.61 12.04 -0.71
N LEU A 101 -7.31 12.12 0.41
CA LEU A 101 -8.47 11.28 0.70
C LEU A 101 -9.56 11.41 -0.37
N ARG A 102 -9.92 12.65 -0.74
CA ARG A 102 -10.88 12.91 -1.84
C ARG A 102 -10.41 12.32 -3.16
N SER A 103 -9.12 12.46 -3.49
CA SER A 103 -8.55 11.90 -4.71
C SER A 103 -8.60 10.38 -4.71
N MET A 104 -8.28 9.73 -3.59
CA MET A 104 -8.37 8.27 -3.44
C MET A 104 -9.82 7.78 -3.59
N ILE A 105 -10.79 8.45 -2.97
CA ILE A 105 -12.22 8.11 -3.11
C ILE A 105 -12.65 8.24 -4.58
N LYS A 106 -12.26 9.33 -5.26
CA LYS A 106 -12.57 9.52 -6.68
C LYS A 106 -11.97 8.41 -7.54
N THR A 107 -10.72 8.02 -7.27
CA THR A 107 -10.00 6.94 -7.96
C THR A 107 -10.73 5.61 -7.79
N LEU A 108 -11.11 5.25 -6.56
CA LEU A 108 -11.87 4.03 -6.30
C LEU A 108 -13.23 4.04 -7.01
N LYS A 109 -13.96 5.15 -6.97
CA LYS A 109 -15.24 5.30 -7.68
C LYS A 109 -15.12 5.25 -9.20
N SER A 110 -13.94 5.54 -9.77
CA SER A 110 -13.67 5.39 -11.20
C SER A 110 -13.25 3.98 -11.64
N GLY A 111 -13.26 3.00 -10.73
CA GLY A 111 -12.93 1.61 -11.03
C GLY A 111 -11.44 1.27 -10.92
N SER A 112 -10.61 2.18 -10.41
CA SER A 112 -9.17 1.96 -10.18
C SER A 112 -8.90 1.69 -8.70
N SER A 113 -7.97 0.79 -8.40
CA SER A 113 -7.56 0.48 -7.03
C SER A 113 -6.55 1.51 -6.49
N VAL A 114 -6.47 1.59 -5.17
CA VAL A 114 -5.56 2.49 -4.47
C VAL A 114 -4.65 1.67 -3.54
N ALA A 115 -3.34 1.97 -3.55
CA ALA A 115 -2.36 1.40 -2.64
C ALA A 115 -1.87 2.46 -1.64
N LEU A 116 -1.77 2.07 -0.37
CA LEU A 116 -1.17 2.91 0.67
C LEU A 116 -0.59 2.05 1.79
N THR A 117 0.34 2.66 2.55
CA THR A 117 0.84 2.05 3.80
C THR A 117 -0.21 2.20 4.90
N ALA A 118 -0.40 1.14 5.69
CA ALA A 118 -1.35 1.16 6.81
C ALA A 118 -0.81 1.95 8.01
N ASP A 119 0.50 1.90 8.21
CA ASP A 119 1.24 2.66 9.23
C ASP A 119 1.95 3.88 8.63
N GLN A 120 2.35 4.81 9.48
CA GLN A 120 2.99 6.05 9.04
C GLN A 120 4.02 6.57 10.05
N PRO A 121 5.07 7.29 9.59
CA PRO A 121 6.02 7.93 10.49
C PRO A 121 5.33 8.98 11.39
N PRO A 122 5.81 9.19 12.61
CA PRO A 122 7.05 8.62 13.18
C PRO A 122 6.88 7.23 13.80
N GLY A 123 5.80 6.56 13.59
CA GLY A 123 5.49 5.28 14.18
C GLY A 123 4.57 5.38 15.41
N PRO A 124 4.38 4.28 16.15
CA PRO A 124 5.02 2.98 15.94
C PRO A 124 4.59 2.30 14.65
N GLY A 125 5.49 1.48 14.08
CA GLY A 125 5.18 0.65 12.91
C GLY A 125 4.17 -0.45 13.21
N LYS A 126 3.52 -0.95 12.17
CA LYS A 126 2.53 -2.04 12.23
C LYS A 126 1.29 -1.71 13.08
N ILE A 127 0.95 -0.43 13.18
CA ILE A 127 -0.33 0.04 13.71
C ILE A 127 -1.08 0.74 12.58
N CYS A 128 -2.27 0.24 12.28
CA CYS A 128 -3.08 0.80 11.21
C CYS A 128 -3.63 2.18 11.58
N GLY A 129 -3.35 3.16 10.72
CA GLY A 129 -3.87 4.50 10.89
C GLY A 129 -5.34 4.61 10.45
N MET A 130 -6.12 5.44 11.14
CA MET A 130 -7.53 5.71 10.85
C MET A 130 -7.80 6.19 9.41
N GLY A 131 -6.78 6.66 8.69
CA GLY A 131 -6.91 7.08 7.30
C GLY A 131 -7.34 5.95 6.35
N VAL A 132 -6.84 4.73 6.57
CA VAL A 132 -7.21 3.52 5.80
C VAL A 132 -8.68 3.18 6.03
N ILE A 133 -9.08 3.14 7.29
CA ILE A 133 -10.44 2.77 7.71
C ILE A 133 -11.45 3.82 7.20
N SER A 134 -11.11 5.11 7.35
CA SER A 134 -11.94 6.20 6.84
C SER A 134 -12.10 6.16 5.32
N LEU A 135 -11.03 5.83 4.58
CA LEU A 135 -11.08 5.65 3.13
C LEU A 135 -12.05 4.51 2.76
N ALA A 136 -11.94 3.36 3.42
CA ALA A 136 -12.82 2.22 3.18
C ALA A 136 -14.28 2.55 3.48
N LYS A 137 -14.57 3.16 4.64
CA LYS A 137 -15.91 3.60 5.03
C LYS A 137 -16.54 4.56 4.00
N MET A 138 -15.77 5.57 3.56
CA MET A 138 -16.28 6.61 2.66
C MET A 138 -16.39 6.17 1.19
N SER A 139 -15.57 5.22 0.77
CA SER A 139 -15.57 4.72 -0.61
C SER A 139 -16.44 3.46 -0.80
N GLY A 140 -16.70 2.70 0.27
CA GLY A 140 -17.31 1.38 0.21
C GLY A 140 -16.40 0.30 -0.39
N ALA A 141 -15.11 0.60 -0.60
CA ALA A 141 -14.15 -0.35 -1.13
C ALA A 141 -13.57 -1.23 -0.02
N ALA A 142 -13.43 -2.53 -0.29
CA ALA A 142 -12.79 -3.45 0.65
C ALA A 142 -11.30 -3.15 0.80
N ILE A 143 -10.77 -3.32 2.00
CA ILE A 143 -9.34 -3.31 2.29
C ILE A 143 -8.80 -4.71 2.05
N ILE A 144 -7.71 -4.85 1.30
CA ILE A 144 -6.98 -6.10 1.12
C ILE A 144 -5.56 -5.91 1.63
N PRO A 145 -5.22 -6.49 2.80
CA PRO A 145 -3.86 -6.49 3.30
C PRO A 145 -2.96 -7.37 2.43
N VAL A 146 -1.73 -6.92 2.19
CA VAL A 146 -0.74 -7.69 1.44
C VAL A 146 0.61 -7.57 2.10
N ALA A 147 1.32 -8.69 2.21
CA ALA A 147 2.67 -8.74 2.75
C ALA A 147 3.61 -9.49 1.81
N ALA A 148 4.87 -9.08 1.79
CA ALA A 148 5.93 -9.76 1.05
C ALA A 148 7.20 -9.82 1.91
N THR A 149 7.89 -10.98 1.85
CA THR A 149 9.18 -11.15 2.52
C THR A 149 10.07 -12.11 1.74
N THR A 150 11.38 -12.06 2.00
CA THR A 150 12.36 -13.02 1.48
C THR A 150 13.15 -13.66 2.61
N SER A 151 13.64 -14.88 2.41
CA SER A 151 14.53 -15.55 3.36
C SER A 151 15.83 -14.78 3.57
N ASN A 152 16.37 -14.23 2.46
CA ASN A 152 17.56 -13.42 2.48
C ASN A 152 17.14 -11.95 2.51
N ARG A 153 17.31 -11.31 3.65
CA ARG A 153 16.96 -9.92 3.87
C ARG A 153 17.75 -9.32 5.02
N TYR A 154 17.74 -8.00 5.09
CA TYR A 154 18.19 -7.24 6.23
C TYR A 154 17.03 -6.38 6.74
N GLU A 155 16.73 -6.46 8.01
CA GLU A 155 15.72 -5.64 8.68
C GLU A 155 16.42 -4.54 9.48
N PHE A 156 16.15 -3.29 9.14
CA PHE A 156 16.72 -2.15 9.85
C PHE A 156 16.00 -1.96 11.18
N ASN A 157 16.75 -1.61 12.21
CA ASN A 157 16.20 -1.27 13.52
C ASN A 157 15.73 0.20 13.52
N ASN A 158 14.65 0.46 12.81
CA ASN A 158 13.99 1.75 12.73
C ASN A 158 12.50 1.60 13.05
N TRP A 159 11.73 2.69 13.02
CA TRP A 159 10.32 2.72 13.45
C TRP A 159 9.41 1.74 12.69
N ASP A 160 9.72 1.41 11.42
CA ASP A 160 8.90 0.54 10.55
C ASP A 160 9.56 -0.83 10.27
N ASN A 161 10.71 -1.11 10.86
CA ASN A 161 11.51 -2.29 10.57
C ASN A 161 11.72 -2.49 9.07
N PHE A 162 12.14 -1.42 8.38
CA PHE A 162 12.34 -1.42 6.93
C PHE A 162 13.16 -2.63 6.49
N THR A 163 12.66 -3.33 5.48
CA THR A 163 13.24 -4.59 5.01
C THR A 163 13.89 -4.39 3.64
N LEU A 164 15.21 -4.59 3.57
CA LEU A 164 15.95 -4.70 2.33
C LEU A 164 16.07 -6.16 1.93
N ASN A 165 15.46 -6.52 0.82
CA ASN A 165 15.45 -7.88 0.31
C ASN A 165 16.68 -8.16 -0.55
N PHE A 166 17.25 -9.37 -0.43
CA PHE A 166 18.41 -9.84 -1.19
C PHE A 166 18.04 -10.93 -2.20
N PRO A 167 18.87 -11.13 -3.25
CA PRO A 167 18.64 -12.13 -4.28
C PRO A 167 18.92 -13.56 -3.80
N PHE A 168 18.58 -14.54 -4.65
CA PHE A 168 18.91 -15.96 -4.54
C PHE A 168 18.34 -16.69 -3.31
N GLY A 169 17.17 -16.28 -2.84
CA GLY A 169 16.49 -16.89 -1.71
C GLY A 169 15.13 -17.49 -2.06
N LYS A 170 14.34 -17.70 -1.02
CA LYS A 170 12.91 -17.99 -1.12
C LYS A 170 12.14 -16.74 -0.72
N GLY A 171 11.04 -16.46 -1.41
CA GLY A 171 10.15 -15.35 -1.08
C GLY A 171 8.72 -15.85 -0.86
N SER A 172 7.98 -15.13 -0.05
CA SER A 172 6.54 -15.35 0.14
C SER A 172 5.80 -14.06 -0.05
N ILE A 173 4.66 -14.13 -0.77
CA ILE A 173 3.72 -13.04 -0.91
C ILE A 173 2.35 -13.56 -0.51
N VAL A 174 1.72 -12.87 0.42
CA VAL A 174 0.44 -13.28 1.01
C VAL A 174 -0.58 -12.17 0.80
N TRP A 175 -1.69 -12.52 0.17
CA TRP A 175 -2.87 -11.68 0.09
C TRP A 175 -3.79 -12.02 1.25
N GLY A 176 -4.13 -11.05 2.09
CA GLY A 176 -5.08 -11.22 3.18
C GLY A 176 -6.52 -11.30 2.69
N ASN A 177 -7.42 -11.70 3.58
CA ASN A 177 -8.85 -11.66 3.30
C ASN A 177 -9.34 -10.23 3.18
N PRO A 178 -10.36 -9.96 2.33
CA PRO A 178 -10.96 -8.64 2.26
C PRO A 178 -11.60 -8.25 3.59
N ILE A 179 -11.33 -7.01 4.03
CA ILE A 179 -11.95 -6.40 5.20
C ILE A 179 -12.92 -5.34 4.68
N GLU A 180 -14.19 -5.51 4.97
CA GLU A 180 -15.24 -4.57 4.61
C GLU A 180 -15.59 -3.71 5.84
N ILE A 181 -15.70 -2.40 5.63
CA ILE A 181 -16.11 -1.45 6.67
C ILE A 181 -17.54 -0.99 6.35
N ASN A 182 -18.44 -1.19 7.29
CA ASN A 182 -19.82 -0.72 7.15
C ASN A 182 -19.83 0.81 7.06
N SER A 183 -20.63 1.37 6.16
CA SER A 183 -20.83 2.82 6.03
C SER A 183 -21.33 3.48 7.33
N ASN A 184 -22.07 2.72 8.15
CA ASN A 184 -22.62 3.16 9.44
C ASN A 184 -21.71 2.81 10.63
N ALA A 185 -20.51 2.23 10.42
CA ALA A 185 -19.61 1.86 11.50
C ALA A 185 -19.30 3.05 12.41
N THR A 186 -19.39 2.85 13.71
CA THR A 186 -19.00 3.83 14.73
C THR A 186 -17.49 3.97 14.82
N ALA A 187 -17.00 4.99 15.53
CA ALA A 187 -15.55 5.14 15.77
C ALA A 187 -14.95 3.93 16.50
N MET A 188 -15.66 3.39 17.52
CA MET A 188 -15.24 2.18 18.25
C MET A 188 -15.09 0.97 17.33
N GLU A 189 -16.11 0.68 16.51
CA GLU A 189 -16.08 -0.45 15.56
C GLU A 189 -14.98 -0.30 14.50
N MET A 190 -14.56 0.94 14.21
CA MET A 190 -13.44 1.20 13.30
C MET A 190 -12.06 0.98 13.94
N GLU A 191 -11.95 1.12 15.26
CA GLU A 191 -10.70 0.88 16.01
C GLU A 191 -10.44 -0.61 16.26
N GLU A 192 -11.49 -1.44 16.27
CA GLU A 192 -11.39 -2.90 16.46
C GLU A 192 -11.00 -3.68 15.18
N LYS A 193 -11.01 -3.02 14.01
CA LYS A 193 -10.74 -3.64 12.69
C LYS A 193 -9.29 -3.42 12.26
#